data_b30f7c3494340a7c2c434712ec7220f0
#
_entry.id   b30f7c3494340a7c2c434712ec7220f0
#
_cell.length_a   1.000
_cell.length_b   1.000
_cell.length_c   1.000
_cell.angle_alpha   90.00
_cell.angle_beta   90.00
_cell.angle_gamma   90.00
#
_symmetry.space_group_name_H-M   'P 1'
#
loop_
_entity.id
_entity.type
_entity.pdbx_description
1 polymer ?
#
loop_
_entity_poly.entity_id
_entity_poly.type
_entity_poly.pdbx_seq_one_letter_code
_entity_poly.pdbx_strand_id
1 'polypeptide(L)' 'MISLETDTKYYNIEIIRDLFDDLLVVCDYGSKNTKFSHRKNIHVSSMAEANLVIDKILKIREKHHYRIIK' A
#
# COMPACT_ATOMS: atom_id res chain seq x y z
N MET A 1 -2.05 -8.46 3.96
CA MET A 1 -2.01 -6.99 4.02
C MET A 1 -0.76 -6.52 4.76
N ILE A 2 -0.13 -5.50 4.26
CA ILE A 2 1.01 -4.87 4.92
C ILE A 2 0.53 -3.52 5.46
N SER A 3 0.75 -3.29 6.75
CA SER A 3 0.37 -2.04 7.40
C SER A 3 1.59 -1.30 7.89
N LEU A 4 1.68 -0.02 7.54
CA LEU A 4 2.76 0.85 7.96
C LEU A 4 2.16 2.09 8.62
N GLU A 5 2.92 2.70 9.51
CA GLU A 5 2.47 3.93 10.14
C GLU A 5 3.62 4.82 10.58
N THR A 6 3.28 6.10 10.75
CA THR A 6 4.05 7.05 11.55
C THR A 6 3.18 7.42 12.74
N ASP A 7 3.62 8.39 13.53
CA ASP A 7 2.82 8.87 14.66
C ASP A 7 1.49 9.50 14.23
N THR A 8 1.43 10.05 13.01
CA THR A 8 0.28 10.80 12.52
C THR A 8 -0.34 10.25 11.25
N LYS A 9 0.31 9.30 10.58
CA LYS A 9 -0.12 8.81 9.27
C LYS A 9 -0.13 7.29 9.21
N TYR A 10 -0.92 6.74 8.30
CA TYR A 10 -0.94 5.31 8.03
C TYR A 10 -0.83 5.05 6.52
N TYR A 11 -0.39 3.84 6.19
CA TYR A 11 -0.27 3.38 4.81
C TYR A 11 -0.46 1.86 4.77
N ASN A 12 -1.53 1.41 4.15
CA ASN A 12 -1.85 -0.02 4.05
C ASN A 12 -1.72 -0.48 2.61
N ILE A 13 -1.12 -1.65 2.41
CA ILE A 13 -0.90 -2.23 1.09
C ILE A 13 -1.51 -3.63 1.07
N GLU A 14 -2.30 -3.91 0.04
CA GLU A 14 -2.96 -5.20 -0.14
C GLU A 14 -2.89 -5.62 -1.60
N ILE A 15 -2.77 -6.92 -1.84
CA ILE A 15 -2.87 -7.48 -3.18
C ILE A 15 -4.24 -8.13 -3.29
N ILE A 16 -5.03 -7.73 -4.28
CA ILE A 16 -6.35 -8.31 -4.51
C ILE A 16 -6.49 -8.75 -5.96
N ARG A 17 -7.41 -9.67 -6.18
CA ARG A 17 -7.81 -10.10 -7.51
C ARG A 17 -9.27 -9.67 -7.68
N ASP A 18 -9.55 -8.91 -8.74
CA ASP A 18 -10.89 -8.40 -8.95
C ASP A 18 -11.80 -9.41 -9.67
N LEU A 19 -13.03 -9.00 -9.97
CA LEU A 19 -14.02 -9.86 -10.60
C LEU A 19 -13.62 -10.29 -12.02
N PHE A 20 -12.74 -9.56 -12.66
CA PHE A 20 -12.25 -9.85 -14.01
C PHE A 20 -10.93 -10.60 -13.99
N ASP A 21 -10.54 -11.12 -12.81
CA ASP A 21 -9.29 -11.84 -12.60
C ASP A 21 -8.04 -10.99 -12.81
N ASP A 22 -8.20 -9.67 -12.73
CA ASP A 22 -7.07 -8.74 -12.77
C ASP A 22 -6.44 -8.62 -11.39
N LEU A 23 -5.10 -8.56 -11.37
CA LEU A 23 -4.33 -8.45 -10.14
C LEU A 23 -4.06 -6.99 -9.84
N LEU A 24 -4.35 -6.57 -8.61
CA LEU A 24 -4.19 -5.19 -8.19
C LEU A 24 -3.39 -5.08 -6.90
N VAL A 25 -2.50 -4.08 -6.86
CA VAL A 25 -1.90 -3.63 -5.60
C VAL A 25 -2.73 -2.43 -5.14
N VAL A 26 -3.38 -2.57 -4.01
CA VAL A 26 -4.26 -1.52 -3.46
C VAL A 26 -3.58 -0.86 -2.28
N CYS A 27 -3.46 0.46 -2.34
CA CYS A 27 -2.85 1.26 -1.29
C CYS A 27 -3.91 2.17 -0.68
N ASP A 28 -4.12 2.04 0.63
CA ASP A 28 -4.98 2.92 1.41
C ASP A 28 -4.10 3.71 2.36
N TYR A 29 -4.15 5.02 2.30
CA TYR A 29 -3.29 5.87 3.12
C TYR A 29 -4.01 7.14 3.52
N GLY A 30 -3.52 7.75 4.59
CA GLY A 30 -4.11 8.98 5.09
C GLY A 30 -3.51 9.41 6.41
N SER A 31 -4.18 10.35 7.07
CA SER A 31 -3.80 10.86 8.37
C SER A 31 -4.64 10.24 9.46
N LYS A 32 -4.03 9.92 10.59
CA LYS A 32 -4.73 9.40 11.76
C LYS A 32 -5.62 10.47 12.42
N ASN A 33 -5.30 11.75 12.20
CA ASN A 33 -5.96 12.87 12.87
C ASN A 33 -7.09 13.49 12.06
N THR A 34 -7.29 13.04 10.83
CA THR A 34 -8.35 13.56 9.96
C THR A 34 -9.11 12.40 9.34
N LYS A 35 -10.27 12.72 8.75
CA LYS A 35 -11.07 11.72 8.04
C LYS A 35 -10.64 11.54 6.59
N PHE A 36 -9.59 12.24 6.17
CA PHE A 36 -9.13 12.10 4.80
C PHE A 36 -8.39 10.79 4.61
N SER A 37 -8.86 10.04 3.63
CA SER A 37 -8.19 8.82 3.20
C SER A 37 -8.13 8.81 1.68
N HIS A 38 -7.09 8.18 1.17
CA HIS A 38 -6.88 8.03 -0.26
C HIS A 38 -6.74 6.56 -0.58
N ARG A 39 -7.26 6.15 -1.73
CA ARG A 39 -7.07 4.79 -2.23
C ARG A 39 -6.48 4.86 -3.62
N LYS A 40 -5.42 4.09 -3.84
CA LYS A 40 -4.76 3.97 -5.13
C LYS A 40 -4.75 2.51 -5.55
N ASN A 41 -5.20 2.25 -6.77
CA ASN A 41 -5.19 0.90 -7.35
C ASN A 41 -4.14 0.86 -8.46
N ILE A 42 -3.24 -0.12 -8.39
CA ILE A 42 -2.17 -0.28 -9.37
C ILE A 42 -2.38 -1.64 -10.03
N HIS A 43 -2.67 -1.65 -11.32
CA HIS A 43 -2.79 -2.88 -12.10
C HIS A 43 -1.42 -3.49 -12.33
N VAL A 44 -1.29 -4.80 -12.08
CA VAL A 44 -0.06 -5.54 -12.32
C VAL A 44 -0.39 -6.81 -13.08
N SER A 45 0.58 -7.32 -13.84
CA SER A 45 0.38 -8.48 -14.70
C SER A 45 0.69 -9.80 -14.01
N SER A 46 1.39 -9.79 -12.88
CA SER A 46 1.80 -11.00 -12.16
C SER A 46 2.10 -10.70 -10.71
N MET A 47 2.19 -11.76 -9.90
CA MET A 47 2.62 -11.63 -8.50
C MET A 47 4.06 -11.12 -8.39
N ALA A 48 4.93 -11.50 -9.32
CA ALA A 48 6.30 -10.98 -9.33
C ALA A 48 6.31 -9.47 -9.51
N GLU A 49 5.49 -8.95 -10.44
CA GLU A 49 5.35 -7.51 -10.64
C GLU A 49 4.75 -6.84 -9.41
N ALA A 50 3.73 -7.45 -8.81
CA ALA A 50 3.13 -6.93 -7.58
C ALA A 50 4.17 -6.78 -6.47
N ASN A 51 5.02 -7.79 -6.29
CA ASN A 51 6.07 -7.73 -5.28
C ASN A 51 7.10 -6.64 -5.55
N LEU A 52 7.45 -6.40 -6.83
CA LEU A 52 8.34 -5.31 -7.20
C LEU A 52 7.73 -3.94 -6.88
N VAL A 53 6.45 -3.77 -7.15
CA VAL A 53 5.73 -2.53 -6.83
C VAL A 53 5.71 -2.31 -5.32
N ILE A 54 5.40 -3.34 -4.56
CA ILE A 54 5.37 -3.27 -3.09
C ILE A 54 6.75 -2.92 -2.54
N ASP A 55 7.82 -3.54 -3.05
CA ASP A 55 9.18 -3.23 -2.60
C ASP A 55 9.53 -1.76 -2.82
N LYS A 56 9.15 -1.21 -3.95
CA LYS A 56 9.39 0.21 -4.24
C LYS A 56 8.63 1.12 -3.27
N ILE A 57 7.38 0.76 -2.98
CA ILE A 57 6.55 1.52 -2.04
C ILE A 57 7.17 1.46 -0.64
N LEU A 58 7.59 0.28 -0.19
CA LEU A 58 8.18 0.11 1.12
C LEU A 58 9.45 0.94 1.28
N LYS A 59 10.31 0.99 0.25
CA LYS A 59 11.53 1.80 0.29
C LYS A 59 11.22 3.29 0.41
N ILE A 60 10.22 3.77 -0.32
CA ILE A 60 9.81 5.16 -0.25
C ILE A 60 9.21 5.48 1.11
N ARG A 61 8.37 4.59 1.64
CA ARG A 61 7.74 4.81 2.95
C ARG A 61 8.78 4.79 4.06
N GLU A 62 9.79 3.92 3.97
CA GLU A 62 10.88 3.88 4.92
C GLU A 62 11.64 5.21 4.98
N LYS A 63 11.89 5.83 3.83
CA LYS A 63 12.51 7.15 3.77
C LYS A 63 11.68 8.24 4.45
N HIS A 64 10.37 8.06 4.52
CA HIS A 64 9.46 8.98 5.17
C HIS A 64 9.14 8.57 6.61
N HIS A 65 9.97 7.72 7.19
CA HIS A 65 9.90 7.29 8.59
C HIS A 65 8.68 6.45 8.94
N TYR A 66 8.09 5.79 7.98
CA TYR A 66 7.05 4.80 8.24
C TYR A 66 7.68 3.53 8.81
N ARG A 67 6.99 2.91 9.77
CA ARG A 67 7.39 1.60 10.31
C ARG A 67 6.34 0.57 9.91
N ILE A 68 6.82 -0.64 9.67
CA ILE A 68 5.94 -1.77 9.38
C ILE A 68 5.41 -2.28 10.71
N ILE A 69 4.08 -2.34 10.85
CA ILE A 69 3.43 -2.80 12.07
C ILE A 69 2.73 -4.13 11.88
N LYS A 70 2.52 -4.54 10.61
CA LYS A 70 1.87 -5.83 10.35
C LYS A 70 2.07 -6.31 8.92
#